data_2bc729e73617cc86505212712e6a8f7d
#
_entry.id   2bc729e73617cc86505212712e6a8f7d
#
_cell.length_a   1.000
_cell.length_b   1.000
_cell.length_c   1.000
_cell.angle_alpha   90.00
_cell.angle_beta   90.00
_cell.angle_gamma   90.00
#
_symmetry.space_group_name_H-M   'P 1'
#
loop_
_entity.id
_entity.type
_entity.pdbx_description
1 polymer ?
#
loop_
_entity_poly.entity_id
_entity_poly.type
_entity_poly.pdbx_seq_one_letter_code
_entity_poly.pdbx_strand_id
1 'polypeptide(L)'
;LHLSLRRQRQMCIRDRAHADNLIDVILSNQWNLEWVIETHVHADHLSAAPYLANRLGAKIGIGSNINAVQKLFGKVFNAGTLFEMDGSQFDCLYQDGDSFYVGNLKVDVMHTPGHTPACVTYMIGDTAFIGDTLLMPDFGTARADFPGGSAAKLYQSIQKILALPDATRLFLCHDYKAPGRDSFCWETTVSAQKKLNIHVSQGTTDTEFVYVMTSRDESLSMPKLLIPSVQVNMRAGKLPPAESDGNVYLKIPINQL
;
A
#
# COMPACT_ATOMS: atom_id res chain seq x y z
N LEU A 1 6.86 -15.44 -28.35
CA LEU A 1 5.73 -15.16 -27.44
C LEU A 1 5.81 -15.97 -26.13
N HIS A 2 6.18 -17.26 -26.18
CA HIS A 2 6.24 -18.12 -24.99
C HIS A 2 7.36 -17.76 -23.98
N LEU A 3 8.48 -17.20 -24.43
CA LEU A 3 9.60 -16.81 -23.55
C LEU A 3 9.30 -15.53 -22.77
N SER A 4 8.59 -14.56 -23.36
CA SER A 4 8.19 -13.34 -22.69
C SER A 4 7.11 -13.59 -21.61
N LEU A 5 6.15 -14.49 -21.89
CA LEU A 5 5.13 -14.89 -20.92
C LEU A 5 5.71 -15.72 -19.76
N ARG A 6 6.72 -16.56 -20.02
CA ARG A 6 7.46 -17.27 -18.96
C ARG A 6 8.27 -16.31 -18.09
N ARG A 7 8.92 -15.30 -18.68
CA ARG A 7 9.64 -14.25 -17.92
C ARG A 7 8.67 -13.40 -17.10
N GLN A 8 7.52 -12.99 -17.62
CA GLN A 8 6.50 -12.28 -16.85
C GLN A 8 5.94 -13.12 -15.70
N ARG A 9 5.67 -14.41 -15.90
CA ARG A 9 5.24 -15.31 -14.82
C ARG A 9 6.31 -15.54 -13.76
N GLN A 10 7.58 -15.58 -14.14
CA GLN A 10 8.69 -15.69 -13.18
C GLN A 10 8.94 -14.37 -12.44
N MET A 11 8.83 -13.23 -13.11
CA MET A 11 9.08 -11.91 -12.52
C MET A 11 8.05 -11.53 -11.44
N CYS A 12 6.75 -11.77 -11.68
CA CYS A 12 5.71 -11.33 -10.74
C CYS A 12 5.55 -12.22 -9.51
N ILE A 13 5.95 -13.50 -9.56
CA ILE A 13 5.68 -14.46 -8.48
C ILE A 13 6.96 -15.10 -7.93
N ARG A 14 8.06 -15.10 -8.67
CA ARG A 14 9.31 -15.79 -8.31
C ARG A 14 10.57 -14.96 -8.40
N ASP A 15 10.53 -13.78 -9.04
CA ASP A 15 11.70 -12.91 -9.07
C ASP A 15 11.84 -12.22 -7.70
N ARG A 16 12.91 -12.58 -7.01
CA ARG A 16 13.24 -12.09 -5.67
C ARG A 16 14.50 -11.23 -5.67
N ALA A 17 15.04 -10.90 -6.84
CA ALA A 17 16.32 -10.20 -6.95
C ALA A 17 16.36 -8.90 -6.14
N HIS A 18 15.28 -8.09 -6.19
CA HIS A 18 15.21 -6.86 -5.40
C HIS A 18 15.12 -7.12 -3.89
N ALA A 19 14.36 -8.15 -3.49
CA ALA A 19 14.26 -8.55 -2.09
C ALA A 19 15.59 -9.14 -1.58
N ASP A 20 16.29 -9.92 -2.41
CA ASP A 20 17.61 -10.46 -2.08
C ASP A 20 18.65 -9.33 -1.92
N ASN A 21 18.64 -8.33 -2.79
CA ASN A 21 19.49 -7.14 -2.64
C ASN A 21 19.22 -6.41 -1.32
N LEU A 22 17.95 -6.28 -0.92
CA LEU A 22 17.60 -5.67 0.36
C LEU A 22 18.09 -6.52 1.55
N ILE A 23 17.94 -7.84 1.46
CA ILE A 23 18.48 -8.78 2.47
C ILE A 23 19.99 -8.60 2.60
N ASP A 24 20.71 -8.54 1.49
CA ASP A 24 22.17 -8.35 1.49
C ASP A 24 22.58 -7.03 2.15
N VAL A 25 21.82 -5.94 1.90
CA VAL A 25 22.07 -4.65 2.57
C VAL A 25 21.83 -4.78 4.08
N ILE A 26 20.75 -5.41 4.52
CA ILE A 26 20.43 -5.60 5.94
C ILE A 26 21.53 -6.42 6.63
N LEU A 27 21.93 -7.54 6.04
CA LEU A 27 22.97 -8.42 6.60
C LEU A 27 24.35 -7.77 6.61
N SER A 28 24.71 -7.08 5.53
CA SER A 28 26.02 -6.40 5.43
C SER A 28 26.18 -5.29 6.46
N ASN A 29 25.09 -4.64 6.85
CA ASN A 29 25.10 -3.61 7.89
C ASN A 29 24.85 -4.20 9.29
N GLN A 30 24.69 -5.51 9.42
CA GLN A 30 24.41 -6.18 10.68
C GLN A 30 23.12 -5.65 11.36
N TRP A 31 22.16 -5.20 10.57
CA TRP A 31 20.88 -4.75 11.08
C TRP A 31 19.97 -5.93 11.42
N ASN A 32 19.17 -5.78 12.46
CA ASN A 32 18.10 -6.72 12.81
C ASN A 32 16.79 -6.22 12.24
N LEU A 33 16.17 -6.98 11.33
CA LEU A 33 14.85 -6.68 10.81
C LEU A 33 13.79 -7.19 11.80
N GLU A 34 13.15 -6.28 12.51
CA GLU A 34 12.09 -6.63 13.47
C GLU A 34 10.71 -6.70 12.82
N TRP A 35 10.45 -5.80 11.88
CA TRP A 35 9.14 -5.62 11.28
C TRP A 35 9.22 -5.40 9.77
N VAL A 36 8.26 -6.00 9.06
CA VAL A 36 7.85 -5.59 7.72
C VAL A 36 6.43 -5.07 7.85
N ILE A 37 6.24 -3.76 7.67
CA ILE A 37 4.94 -3.10 7.88
C ILE A 37 4.36 -2.63 6.55
N GLU A 38 3.10 -2.97 6.34
CA GLU A 38 2.34 -2.59 5.14
C GLU A 38 1.47 -1.37 5.44
N THR A 39 1.51 -0.37 4.58
CA THR A 39 0.62 0.79 4.69
C THR A 39 -0.79 0.46 4.23
N HIS A 40 -0.93 -0.46 3.29
CA HIS A 40 -2.20 -0.91 2.72
C HIS A 40 -2.02 -2.19 1.89
N VAL A 41 -3.11 -2.75 1.38
CA VAL A 41 -3.08 -3.84 0.40
C VAL A 41 -2.81 -3.25 -0.99
N HIS A 42 -1.60 -3.47 -1.49
CA HIS A 42 -1.18 -2.99 -2.81
C HIS A 42 -1.91 -3.73 -3.94
N ALA A 43 -2.36 -2.99 -4.95
CA ALA A 43 -3.04 -3.51 -6.13
C ALA A 43 -2.16 -3.57 -7.38
N ASP A 44 -0.96 -3.03 -7.32
CA ASP A 44 -0.04 -2.82 -8.44
C ASP A 44 1.20 -3.73 -8.42
N HIS A 45 1.49 -4.38 -7.28
CA HIS A 45 2.59 -5.34 -7.14
C HIS A 45 2.31 -6.39 -6.06
N LEU A 46 3.10 -7.47 -6.04
CA LEU A 46 3.09 -8.46 -4.96
C LEU A 46 4.01 -8.01 -3.83
N SER A 47 3.55 -8.14 -2.59
CA SER A 47 4.37 -7.86 -1.42
C SER A 47 5.48 -8.91 -1.25
N ALA A 48 6.69 -8.44 -0.96
CA ALA A 48 7.82 -9.27 -0.56
C ALA A 48 7.85 -9.55 0.96
N ALA A 49 6.88 -9.05 1.72
CA ALA A 49 6.85 -9.17 3.18
C ALA A 49 7.06 -10.60 3.69
N PRO A 50 6.35 -11.63 3.20
CA PRO A 50 6.55 -12.98 3.72
C PRO A 50 7.93 -13.55 3.39
N TYR A 51 8.53 -13.12 2.28
CA TYR A 51 9.87 -13.56 1.92
C TYR A 51 10.93 -12.95 2.85
N LEU A 52 10.86 -11.65 3.08
CA LEU A 52 11.75 -10.94 4.01
C LEU A 52 11.59 -11.48 5.45
N ALA A 53 10.35 -11.60 5.90
CA ALA A 53 10.03 -12.10 7.23
C ALA A 53 10.58 -13.52 7.46
N ASN A 54 10.38 -14.43 6.50
CA ASN A 54 10.90 -15.79 6.59
C ASN A 54 12.44 -15.87 6.58
N ARG A 55 13.10 -14.98 5.82
CA ARG A 55 14.57 -14.99 5.68
C ARG A 55 15.28 -14.35 6.87
N LEU A 56 14.66 -13.37 7.52
CA LEU A 56 15.27 -12.52 8.54
C LEU A 56 14.59 -12.61 9.92
N GLY A 57 13.52 -13.39 10.05
CA GLY A 57 12.82 -13.60 11.33
C GLY A 57 11.91 -12.43 11.75
N ALA A 58 11.54 -11.56 10.82
CA ALA A 58 10.70 -10.40 11.11
C ALA A 58 9.22 -10.75 11.22
N LYS A 59 8.44 -9.86 11.86
CA LYS A 59 6.97 -9.90 11.91
C LYS A 59 6.37 -9.04 10.80
N ILE A 60 5.14 -9.37 10.37
CA ILE A 60 4.40 -8.61 9.37
C ILE A 60 3.23 -7.90 10.05
N GLY A 61 3.16 -6.57 9.91
CA GLY A 61 2.09 -5.76 10.46
C GLY A 61 1.34 -4.95 9.40
N ILE A 62 0.06 -4.68 9.65
CA ILE A 62 -0.80 -3.85 8.80
C ILE A 62 -1.89 -3.16 9.63
N GLY A 63 -2.57 -2.15 9.06
CA GLY A 63 -3.74 -1.52 9.69
C GLY A 63 -4.91 -2.50 9.87
N SER A 64 -5.59 -2.43 11.01
CA SER A 64 -6.69 -3.36 11.39
C SER A 64 -7.87 -3.37 10.40
N ASN A 65 -8.05 -2.30 9.62
CA ASN A 65 -9.08 -2.23 8.58
C ASN A 65 -8.80 -3.13 7.36
N ILE A 66 -7.70 -3.91 7.36
CA ILE A 66 -7.49 -5.01 6.42
C ILE A 66 -8.71 -5.93 6.37
N ASN A 67 -9.43 -6.10 7.48
CA ASN A 67 -10.65 -6.90 7.57
C ASN A 67 -11.73 -6.44 6.58
N ALA A 68 -11.84 -5.14 6.33
CA ALA A 68 -12.79 -4.61 5.35
C ALA A 68 -12.38 -5.00 3.92
N VAL A 69 -11.09 -4.95 3.61
CA VAL A 69 -10.53 -5.37 2.32
C VAL A 69 -10.73 -6.88 2.11
N GLN A 70 -10.42 -7.67 3.14
CA GLN A 70 -10.60 -9.13 3.09
C GLN A 70 -12.06 -9.54 2.91
N LYS A 71 -13.00 -8.87 3.61
CA LYS A 71 -14.44 -9.13 3.46
C LYS A 71 -14.95 -8.79 2.06
N LEU A 72 -14.47 -7.70 1.48
CA LEU A 72 -14.83 -7.29 0.12
C LEU A 72 -14.27 -8.27 -0.90
N PHE A 73 -12.96 -8.40 -0.96
CA PHE A 73 -12.30 -9.20 -1.98
C PHE A 73 -12.39 -10.71 -1.74
N GLY A 74 -12.57 -11.13 -0.50
CA GLY A 74 -12.88 -12.52 -0.19
C GLY A 74 -14.15 -13.01 -0.88
N LYS A 75 -15.17 -12.13 -1.01
CA LYS A 75 -16.40 -12.41 -1.79
C LYS A 75 -16.12 -12.36 -3.29
N VAL A 76 -15.49 -11.29 -3.76
CA VAL A 76 -15.17 -11.09 -5.19
C VAL A 76 -14.39 -12.28 -5.77
N PHE A 77 -13.36 -12.75 -5.05
CA PHE A 77 -12.52 -13.86 -5.51
C PHE A 77 -12.99 -15.24 -5.05
N ASN A 78 -14.15 -15.33 -4.39
CA ASN A 78 -14.64 -16.59 -3.82
C ASN A 78 -13.51 -17.33 -3.06
N ALA A 79 -12.97 -16.65 -2.04
CA ALA A 79 -11.76 -17.10 -1.34
C ALA A 79 -11.99 -18.38 -0.50
N GLY A 80 -13.24 -18.82 -0.38
CA GLY A 80 -13.62 -20.03 0.34
C GLY A 80 -13.80 -19.80 1.84
N THR A 81 -14.33 -20.82 2.51
CA THR A 81 -14.64 -20.79 3.95
C THR A 81 -13.41 -20.94 4.84
N LEU A 82 -12.28 -21.39 4.27
CA LEU A 82 -11.00 -21.53 5.01
C LEU A 82 -10.18 -20.24 5.05
N PHE A 83 -10.64 -19.19 4.36
CA PHE A 83 -9.99 -17.89 4.40
C PHE A 83 -10.65 -17.04 5.50
N GLU A 84 -10.00 -16.95 6.64
CA GLU A 84 -10.43 -16.07 7.72
C GLU A 84 -10.27 -14.60 7.31
N MET A 85 -11.36 -13.82 7.39
CA MET A 85 -11.41 -12.42 6.98
C MET A 85 -11.28 -11.49 8.20
N ASP A 86 -10.35 -11.82 9.07
CA ASP A 86 -10.12 -11.20 10.37
C ASP A 86 -8.70 -10.63 10.54
N GLY A 87 -7.88 -10.71 9.48
CA GLY A 87 -6.51 -10.24 9.49
C GLY A 87 -5.50 -11.21 10.10
N SER A 88 -5.91 -12.40 10.54
CA SER A 88 -5.04 -13.41 11.19
C SER A 88 -3.85 -13.88 10.35
N GLN A 89 -3.78 -13.50 9.07
CA GLN A 89 -2.64 -13.77 8.18
C GLN A 89 -1.43 -12.88 8.50
N PHE A 90 -1.64 -11.78 9.21
CA PHE A 90 -0.64 -10.82 9.66
C PHE A 90 -0.32 -11.05 11.14
N ASP A 91 0.92 -10.79 11.55
CA ASP A 91 1.34 -10.97 12.93
C ASP A 91 0.81 -9.86 13.86
N CYS A 92 0.53 -8.68 13.32
CA CYS A 92 -0.02 -7.56 14.06
C CYS A 92 -1.00 -6.73 13.22
N LEU A 93 -2.10 -6.31 13.86
CA LEU A 93 -3.10 -5.42 13.31
C LEU A 93 -3.13 -4.13 14.13
N TYR A 94 -2.79 -3.00 13.50
CA TYR A 94 -2.72 -1.71 14.16
C TYR A 94 -4.03 -0.92 14.02
N GLN A 95 -4.51 -0.36 15.11
CA GLN A 95 -5.64 0.57 15.15
C GLN A 95 -5.18 2.02 15.03
N ASP A 96 -6.12 2.92 14.77
CA ASP A 96 -5.85 4.37 14.79
C ASP A 96 -5.42 4.80 16.21
N GLY A 97 -4.28 5.48 16.31
CA GLY A 97 -3.71 5.91 17.58
C GLY A 97 -2.86 4.87 18.32
N ASP A 98 -2.73 3.65 17.79
CA ASP A 98 -1.79 2.68 18.35
C ASP A 98 -0.35 3.14 18.21
N SER A 99 0.52 2.56 19.04
CA SER A 99 1.96 2.73 18.89
C SER A 99 2.71 1.44 19.20
N PHE A 100 3.85 1.27 18.56
CA PHE A 100 4.77 0.15 18.78
C PHE A 100 6.22 0.64 18.71
N TYR A 101 7.18 -0.25 18.89
CA TYR A 101 8.60 0.09 18.85
C TYR A 101 9.34 -0.71 17.78
N VAL A 102 10.33 -0.07 17.17
CA VAL A 102 11.38 -0.67 16.36
C VAL A 102 12.70 -0.32 17.03
N GLY A 103 13.30 -1.28 17.68
CA GLY A 103 14.38 -0.99 18.63
C GLY A 103 13.92 0.02 19.69
N ASN A 104 14.56 1.18 19.74
CA ASN A 104 14.22 2.29 20.66
C ASN A 104 13.31 3.36 20.01
N LEU A 105 12.98 3.22 18.73
CA LEU A 105 12.18 4.20 18.01
C LEU A 105 10.69 3.89 18.20
N LYS A 106 9.95 4.85 18.75
CA LYS A 106 8.49 4.77 18.82
C LYS A 106 7.90 5.03 17.43
N VAL A 107 6.99 4.17 17.03
CA VAL A 107 6.18 4.31 15.82
C VAL A 107 4.74 4.56 16.23
N ASP A 108 4.17 5.67 15.81
CA ASP A 108 2.75 5.99 16.01
C ASP A 108 1.97 5.69 14.74
N VAL A 109 0.76 5.15 14.88
CA VAL A 109 -0.10 4.74 13.77
C VAL A 109 -1.27 5.71 13.62
N MET A 110 -1.46 6.21 12.42
CA MET A 110 -2.58 7.07 12.05
C MET A 110 -3.37 6.42 10.91
N HIS A 111 -4.67 6.19 11.07
CA HIS A 111 -5.52 5.75 9.98
C HIS A 111 -5.73 6.86 8.97
N THR A 112 -5.36 6.58 7.73
CA THR A 112 -5.48 7.50 6.58
C THR A 112 -6.23 6.84 5.41
N PRO A 113 -7.49 6.37 5.63
CA PRO A 113 -8.27 5.69 4.60
C PRO A 113 -8.64 6.65 3.46
N GLY A 114 -8.94 6.08 2.30
CA GLY A 114 -9.43 6.82 1.14
C GLY A 114 -8.94 6.22 -0.17
N HIS A 115 -7.65 6.05 -0.37
CA HIS A 115 -7.13 5.23 -1.46
C HIS A 115 -7.60 3.77 -1.30
N THR A 116 -7.40 3.17 -0.13
CA THR A 116 -8.08 1.96 0.31
C THR A 116 -8.71 2.16 1.68
N PRO A 117 -9.68 1.31 2.11
CA PRO A 117 -10.26 1.44 3.46
C PRO A 117 -9.26 1.15 4.58
N ALA A 118 -8.15 0.47 4.28
CA ALA A 118 -7.17 -0.01 5.26
C ALA A 118 -5.89 0.83 5.32
N CYS A 119 -5.80 1.93 4.56
CA CYS A 119 -4.59 2.75 4.54
C CYS A 119 -4.25 3.30 5.93
N VAL A 120 -2.97 3.22 6.26
CA VAL A 120 -2.38 3.79 7.48
C VAL A 120 -1.11 4.57 7.14
N THR A 121 -0.83 5.56 7.96
CA THR A 121 0.43 6.31 8.01
C THR A 121 1.18 5.89 9.26
N TYR A 122 2.47 5.60 9.14
CA TYR A 122 3.36 5.31 10.26
C TYR A 122 4.27 6.49 10.51
N MET A 123 4.29 6.98 11.75
CA MET A 123 5.08 8.14 12.14
C MET A 123 6.21 7.75 13.07
N ILE A 124 7.43 8.20 12.76
CA ILE A 124 8.64 7.95 13.56
C ILE A 124 9.36 9.30 13.73
N GLY A 125 9.26 9.89 14.92
CA GLY A 125 9.85 11.21 15.17
C GLY A 125 9.26 12.30 14.26
N ASP A 126 10.09 12.90 13.43
CA ASP A 126 9.73 13.93 12.45
C ASP A 126 9.40 13.38 11.06
N THR A 127 9.29 12.08 10.93
CA THR A 127 9.12 11.38 9.63
C THR A 127 7.80 10.61 9.61
N ALA A 128 7.07 10.68 8.49
CA ALA A 128 5.84 9.94 8.24
C ALA A 128 5.94 9.11 6.94
N PHE A 129 5.63 7.81 7.03
CA PHE A 129 5.50 6.90 5.90
C PHE A 129 4.01 6.83 5.55
N ILE A 130 3.60 7.54 4.50
CA ILE A 130 2.19 7.90 4.25
C ILE A 130 1.47 7.00 3.24
N GLY A 131 2.14 5.94 2.77
CA GLY A 131 1.57 5.07 1.75
C GLY A 131 1.21 5.85 0.48
N ASP A 132 0.06 5.51 -0.10
CA ASP A 132 -0.48 6.15 -1.30
C ASP A 132 -1.52 7.24 -0.97
N THR A 133 -1.48 7.84 0.21
CA THR A 133 -2.38 8.96 0.54
C THR A 133 -2.04 10.21 -0.26
N LEU A 134 -0.75 10.54 -0.36
CA LEU A 134 -0.21 11.60 -1.21
C LEU A 134 0.92 11.04 -2.08
N LEU A 135 1.12 11.64 -3.23
CA LEU A 135 2.26 11.42 -4.12
C LEU A 135 3.16 12.66 -4.14
N MET A 136 4.18 12.69 -4.99
CA MET A 136 4.97 13.91 -5.14
C MET A 136 4.07 15.10 -5.47
N PRO A 137 4.38 16.31 -4.97
CA PRO A 137 3.51 17.48 -5.14
C PRO A 137 3.13 17.77 -6.59
N ASP A 138 4.04 17.53 -7.52
CA ASP A 138 3.86 17.69 -8.96
C ASP A 138 3.00 16.57 -9.61
N PHE A 139 2.69 15.51 -8.87
CA PHE A 139 1.82 14.42 -9.31
C PHE A 139 0.49 14.37 -8.55
N GLY A 140 0.45 14.87 -7.32
CA GLY A 140 -0.76 15.10 -6.53
C GLY A 140 -1.10 13.98 -5.56
N THR A 141 -2.14 13.19 -5.84
CA THR A 141 -2.68 12.16 -4.93
C THR A 141 -2.93 10.84 -5.66
N ALA A 142 -2.95 9.73 -4.92
CA ALA A 142 -3.38 8.46 -5.47
C ALA A 142 -4.87 8.49 -5.86
N ARG A 143 -5.29 7.49 -6.63
CA ARG A 143 -6.70 7.25 -6.96
C ARG A 143 -7.49 6.79 -5.74
N ALA A 144 -8.79 7.04 -5.75
CA ALA A 144 -9.70 6.68 -4.64
C ALA A 144 -10.87 5.79 -5.09
N ASP A 145 -10.83 5.27 -6.30
CA ASP A 145 -11.81 4.36 -6.90
C ASP A 145 -11.48 2.88 -6.68
N PHE A 146 -10.47 2.57 -5.88
CA PHE A 146 -10.26 1.21 -5.39
C PHE A 146 -11.55 0.71 -4.70
N PRO A 147 -11.99 -0.54 -4.92
CA PRO A 147 -13.18 -1.06 -4.26
C PRO A 147 -13.14 -0.85 -2.75
N GLY A 148 -14.06 -0.05 -2.24
CA GLY A 148 -14.09 0.43 -0.85
C GLY A 148 -13.31 1.73 -0.61
N GLY A 149 -12.65 2.31 -1.62
CA GLY A 149 -12.03 3.63 -1.56
C GLY A 149 -13.06 4.76 -1.53
N SER A 150 -12.60 5.99 -1.28
CA SER A 150 -13.46 7.17 -1.19
C SER A 150 -12.64 8.45 -1.30
N ALA A 151 -12.93 9.28 -2.28
CA ALA A 151 -12.29 10.58 -2.45
C ALA A 151 -12.51 11.51 -1.24
N ALA A 152 -13.71 11.50 -0.65
CA ALA A 152 -14.01 12.30 0.54
C ALA A 152 -13.17 11.86 1.76
N LYS A 153 -13.04 10.54 1.99
CA LYS A 153 -12.17 10.02 3.05
C LYS A 153 -10.70 10.30 2.76
N LEU A 154 -10.29 10.22 1.50
CA LEU A 154 -8.92 10.56 1.09
C LEU A 154 -8.60 12.01 1.42
N TYR A 155 -9.50 12.94 1.11
CA TYR A 155 -9.34 14.34 1.48
C TYR A 155 -9.18 14.55 2.99
N GLN A 156 -10.05 13.93 3.80
CA GLN A 156 -9.95 13.99 5.27
C GLN A 156 -8.61 13.45 5.78
N SER A 157 -8.15 12.34 5.21
CA SER A 157 -6.86 11.74 5.55
C SER A 157 -5.69 12.64 5.17
N ILE A 158 -5.75 13.27 4.01
CA ILE A 158 -4.77 14.26 3.57
C ILE A 158 -4.73 15.44 4.54
N GLN A 159 -5.89 15.96 4.96
CA GLN A 159 -5.93 17.06 5.95
C GLN A 159 -5.31 16.68 7.29
N LYS A 160 -5.46 15.43 7.76
CA LYS A 160 -4.76 14.92 8.95
C LYS A 160 -3.23 14.97 8.76
N ILE A 161 -2.73 14.53 7.61
CA ILE A 161 -1.28 14.58 7.31
C ILE A 161 -0.80 16.03 7.19
N LEU A 162 -1.55 16.89 6.52
CA LEU A 162 -1.20 18.29 6.38
C LEU A 162 -1.31 19.09 7.68
N ALA A 163 -2.01 18.60 8.70
CA ALA A 163 -2.04 19.19 10.05
C ALA A 163 -0.75 18.91 10.85
N LEU A 164 0.12 18.02 10.41
CA LEU A 164 1.44 17.79 11.00
C LEU A 164 2.33 19.04 10.85
N PRO A 165 3.40 19.16 11.65
CA PRO A 165 4.35 20.27 11.51
C PRO A 165 4.89 20.40 10.08
N ASP A 166 5.07 21.60 9.59
CA ASP A 166 5.48 21.92 8.22
C ASP A 166 6.80 21.24 7.79
N ALA A 167 7.72 21.05 8.75
CA ALA A 167 9.01 20.39 8.53
C ALA A 167 8.93 18.84 8.52
N THR A 168 7.75 18.24 8.83
CA THR A 168 7.61 16.79 8.84
C THR A 168 7.95 16.23 7.45
N ARG A 169 8.86 15.26 7.44
CA ARG A 169 9.29 14.56 6.24
C ARG A 169 8.25 13.49 5.89
N LEU A 170 7.82 13.47 4.64
CA LEU A 170 6.83 12.52 4.13
C LEU A 170 7.50 11.58 3.14
N PHE A 171 7.48 10.28 3.45
CA PHE A 171 7.94 9.22 2.55
C PHE A 171 6.76 8.59 1.83
N LEU A 172 6.87 8.53 0.51
CA LEU A 172 5.84 8.09 -0.42
C LEU A 172 6.13 6.66 -0.89
N CYS A 173 5.09 5.87 -1.18
CA CYS A 173 5.27 4.54 -1.75
C CYS A 173 5.64 4.58 -3.23
N HIS A 174 5.10 5.53 -3.98
CA HIS A 174 5.25 5.60 -5.44
C HIS A 174 5.62 6.99 -5.93
N ASP A 175 6.43 7.01 -6.99
CA ASP A 175 6.67 8.19 -7.81
C ASP A 175 6.62 7.80 -9.30
N TYR A 176 5.73 8.41 -10.03
CA TYR A 176 5.53 8.16 -11.47
C TYR A 176 6.26 9.17 -12.34
N LYS A 177 6.98 10.12 -11.75
CA LYS A 177 7.53 11.32 -12.38
C LYS A 177 6.42 12.20 -12.97
N ALA A 178 6.59 13.50 -12.89
CA ALA A 178 5.72 14.44 -13.56
C ALA A 178 6.40 14.95 -14.84
N PRO A 179 5.64 15.51 -15.80
CA PRO A 179 6.22 16.17 -16.96
C PRO A 179 7.27 17.21 -16.56
N GLY A 180 8.47 17.07 -17.10
CA GLY A 180 9.61 17.95 -16.77
C GLY A 180 10.50 17.48 -15.60
N ARG A 181 10.19 16.36 -14.97
CA ARG A 181 11.05 15.76 -13.93
C ARG A 181 11.53 14.37 -14.35
N ASP A 182 12.83 14.25 -14.57
CA ASP A 182 13.47 13.01 -15.07
C ASP A 182 13.96 12.07 -13.94
N SER A 183 14.10 12.58 -12.71
CA SER A 183 14.53 11.80 -11.54
C SER A 183 13.35 11.32 -10.70
N PHE A 184 13.47 10.13 -10.13
CA PHE A 184 12.54 9.65 -9.11
C PHE A 184 12.81 10.36 -7.78
N CYS A 185 11.73 10.69 -7.07
CA CYS A 185 11.75 11.24 -5.73
C CYS A 185 10.76 10.46 -4.86
N TRP A 186 11.11 10.20 -3.62
CA TRP A 186 10.31 9.43 -2.67
C TRP A 186 10.10 10.16 -1.35
N GLU A 187 10.68 11.35 -1.22
CA GLU A 187 10.60 12.18 -0.02
C GLU A 187 10.13 13.59 -0.38
N THR A 188 9.26 14.13 0.47
CA THR A 188 8.80 15.52 0.42
C THR A 188 8.55 16.02 1.84
N THR A 189 7.92 17.18 2.02
CA THR A 189 7.55 17.72 3.33
C THR A 189 6.10 18.15 3.35
N VAL A 190 5.51 18.26 4.56
CA VAL A 190 4.18 18.83 4.74
C VAL A 190 4.08 20.22 4.13
N SER A 191 5.10 21.09 4.34
CA SER A 191 5.14 22.42 3.75
C SER A 191 5.12 22.40 2.22
N ALA A 192 5.89 21.48 1.60
CA ALA A 192 5.90 21.34 0.14
C ALA A 192 4.54 20.87 -0.39
N GLN A 193 3.92 19.90 0.27
CA GLN A 193 2.59 19.43 -0.09
C GLN A 193 1.54 20.56 -0.03
N LYS A 194 1.50 21.32 1.07
CA LYS A 194 0.59 22.46 1.22
C LYS A 194 0.73 23.51 0.12
N LYS A 195 1.95 23.77 -0.34
CA LYS A 195 2.25 24.85 -1.28
C LYS A 195 2.15 24.42 -2.73
N LEU A 196 2.53 23.21 -3.05
CA LEU A 196 2.86 22.79 -4.42
C LEU A 196 2.02 21.61 -4.92
N ASN A 197 1.26 20.92 -4.05
CA ASN A 197 0.49 19.79 -4.51
C ASN A 197 -0.63 20.23 -5.46
N ILE A 198 -0.63 19.66 -6.67
CA ILE A 198 -1.55 20.04 -7.75
C ILE A 198 -3.01 19.71 -7.46
N HIS A 199 -3.32 18.86 -6.46
CA HIS A 199 -4.69 18.46 -6.13
C HIS A 199 -5.19 19.06 -4.80
N VAL A 200 -4.29 19.38 -3.89
CA VAL A 200 -4.63 19.79 -2.51
C VAL A 200 -3.83 21.00 -2.03
N SER A 201 -3.37 21.84 -2.95
CA SER A 201 -2.74 23.10 -2.59
C SER A 201 -3.68 24.00 -1.76
N GLN A 202 -3.11 25.00 -1.12
CA GLN A 202 -3.81 25.88 -0.20
C GLN A 202 -5.10 26.47 -0.82
N GLY A 203 -6.23 26.22 -0.15
CA GLY A 203 -7.55 26.70 -0.56
C GLY A 203 -8.44 25.68 -1.27
N THR A 204 -7.92 24.50 -1.64
CA THR A 204 -8.77 23.44 -2.20
C THR A 204 -9.79 22.96 -1.18
N THR A 205 -11.06 23.05 -1.53
CA THR A 205 -12.16 22.58 -0.67
C THR A 205 -12.41 21.07 -0.83
N ASP A 206 -13.07 20.46 0.15
CA ASP A 206 -13.52 19.06 0.08
C ASP A 206 -14.34 18.80 -1.19
N THR A 207 -15.31 19.64 -1.48
CA THR A 207 -16.21 19.48 -2.64
C THR A 207 -15.43 19.55 -3.97
N GLU A 208 -14.51 20.49 -4.10
CA GLU A 208 -13.66 20.62 -5.30
C GLU A 208 -12.75 19.40 -5.45
N PHE A 209 -12.10 18.98 -4.37
CA PHE A 209 -11.24 17.81 -4.39
C PHE A 209 -12.01 16.54 -4.80
N VAL A 210 -13.16 16.29 -4.18
CA VAL A 210 -14.00 15.12 -4.49
C VAL A 210 -14.42 15.13 -5.95
N TYR A 211 -14.88 16.27 -6.46
CA TYR A 211 -15.27 16.41 -7.88
C TYR A 211 -14.12 16.10 -8.83
N VAL A 212 -12.96 16.72 -8.61
CA VAL A 212 -11.77 16.51 -9.46
C VAL A 212 -11.30 15.07 -9.41
N MET A 213 -11.21 14.47 -8.21
CA MET A 213 -10.75 13.10 -8.06
C MET A 213 -11.71 12.09 -8.68
N THR A 214 -13.01 12.22 -8.46
CA THR A 214 -14.00 11.33 -9.07
C THR A 214 -13.94 11.40 -10.59
N SER A 215 -13.92 12.59 -11.17
CA SER A 215 -13.84 12.77 -12.63
C SER A 215 -12.54 12.22 -13.22
N ARG A 216 -11.41 12.38 -12.51
CA ARG A 216 -10.12 11.81 -12.94
C ARG A 216 -10.17 10.28 -12.89
N ASP A 217 -10.62 9.73 -11.77
CA ASP A 217 -10.56 8.30 -11.51
C ASP A 217 -11.47 7.52 -12.45
N GLU A 218 -12.64 8.05 -12.82
CA GLU A 218 -13.52 7.48 -13.85
C GLU A 218 -12.84 7.33 -15.23
N SER A 219 -11.83 8.15 -15.52
CA SER A 219 -11.06 8.08 -16.76
C SER A 219 -9.92 7.04 -16.74
N LEU A 220 -9.60 6.50 -15.56
CA LEU A 220 -8.46 5.60 -15.38
C LEU A 220 -8.84 4.14 -15.62
N SER A 221 -7.99 3.43 -16.32
CA SER A 221 -8.10 1.96 -16.44
C SER A 221 -7.81 1.28 -15.11
N MET A 222 -8.40 0.10 -14.91
CA MET A 222 -8.08 -0.77 -13.77
C MET A 222 -6.57 -1.07 -13.73
N PRO A 223 -5.92 -1.08 -12.56
CA PRO A 223 -4.51 -1.46 -12.43
C PRO A 223 -4.27 -2.87 -12.99
N LYS A 224 -3.25 -3.01 -13.83
CA LYS A 224 -2.97 -4.27 -14.56
C LYS A 224 -2.78 -5.49 -13.65
N LEU A 225 -2.28 -5.28 -12.45
CA LEU A 225 -1.98 -6.33 -11.48
C LEU A 225 -3.01 -6.42 -10.35
N LEU A 226 -4.11 -5.65 -10.38
CA LEU A 226 -5.11 -5.65 -9.30
C LEU A 226 -5.56 -7.07 -8.95
N ILE A 227 -5.96 -7.85 -9.96
CA ILE A 227 -6.48 -9.20 -9.75
C ILE A 227 -5.46 -10.12 -9.05
N PRO A 228 -4.22 -10.29 -9.53
CA PRO A 228 -3.25 -11.13 -8.83
C PRO A 228 -2.78 -10.56 -7.51
N SER A 229 -2.51 -9.24 -7.45
CA SER A 229 -1.90 -8.62 -6.27
C SER A 229 -2.81 -8.64 -5.06
N VAL A 230 -4.08 -8.27 -5.22
CA VAL A 230 -4.99 -8.23 -4.08
C VAL A 230 -5.21 -9.62 -3.48
N GLN A 231 -5.35 -10.67 -4.30
CA GLN A 231 -5.53 -12.05 -3.82
C GLN A 231 -4.36 -12.53 -2.96
N VAL A 232 -3.14 -12.11 -3.30
CA VAL A 232 -1.92 -12.46 -2.58
C VAL A 232 -1.73 -11.54 -1.38
N ASN A 233 -1.84 -10.23 -1.58
CA ASN A 233 -1.51 -9.24 -0.56
C ASN A 233 -2.54 -9.21 0.59
N MET A 234 -3.82 -9.50 0.34
CA MET A 234 -4.80 -9.69 1.42
C MET A 234 -4.51 -10.90 2.31
N ARG A 235 -3.55 -11.75 1.92
CA ARG A 235 -3.04 -12.93 2.65
C ARG A 235 -1.62 -12.69 3.19
N ALA A 236 -1.27 -11.46 3.49
CA ALA A 236 0.08 -11.05 3.91
C ALA A 236 1.16 -11.46 2.88
N GLY A 237 0.87 -11.34 1.60
CA GLY A 237 1.78 -11.71 0.51
C GLY A 237 1.93 -13.21 0.25
N LYS A 238 1.11 -14.06 0.88
CA LYS A 238 1.12 -15.51 0.67
C LYS A 238 0.16 -15.89 -0.47
N LEU A 239 0.55 -16.88 -1.27
CA LEU A 239 -0.33 -17.44 -2.28
C LEU A 239 -1.57 -18.09 -1.63
N PRO A 240 -2.70 -18.17 -2.37
CA PRO A 240 -3.83 -18.97 -1.93
C PRO A 240 -3.44 -20.43 -1.66
N PRO A 241 -4.19 -21.17 -0.84
CA PRO A 241 -3.97 -22.59 -0.66
C PRO A 241 -4.18 -23.36 -1.97
N ALA A 242 -3.57 -24.54 -2.07
CA ALA A 242 -3.82 -25.45 -3.18
C ALA A 242 -5.30 -25.90 -3.18
N GLU A 243 -5.87 -26.04 -4.35
CA GLU A 243 -7.22 -26.59 -4.55
C GLU A 243 -7.20 -28.13 -4.52
N SER A 244 -8.34 -28.76 -4.77
CA SER A 244 -8.53 -30.22 -4.65
C SER A 244 -7.61 -31.06 -5.56
N ASP A 245 -7.11 -30.46 -6.63
CA ASP A 245 -6.15 -31.06 -7.56
C ASP A 245 -4.67 -30.88 -7.15
N GLY A 246 -4.42 -30.24 -6.00
CA GLY A 246 -3.08 -29.95 -5.49
C GLY A 246 -2.39 -28.74 -6.11
N ASN A 247 -3.04 -28.02 -7.02
CA ASN A 247 -2.50 -26.85 -7.66
C ASN A 247 -2.99 -25.54 -7.03
N VAL A 248 -2.17 -24.50 -7.11
CA VAL A 248 -2.50 -23.15 -6.63
C VAL A 248 -3.00 -22.29 -7.79
N TYR A 249 -4.13 -21.64 -7.59
CA TYR A 249 -4.76 -20.80 -8.60
C TYR A 249 -4.97 -19.37 -8.11
N LEU A 250 -4.88 -18.40 -9.02
CA LEU A 250 -5.40 -17.04 -8.85
C LEU A 250 -6.67 -16.95 -9.69
N LYS A 251 -7.77 -16.54 -9.08
CA LYS A 251 -9.09 -16.49 -9.69
C LYS A 251 -9.30 -15.20 -10.47
N ILE A 252 -9.96 -15.30 -11.61
CA ILE A 252 -10.37 -14.15 -12.41
C ILE A 252 -11.90 -14.07 -12.33
N PRO A 253 -12.46 -13.12 -11.56
CA PRO A 253 -13.90 -12.95 -11.50
C PRO A 253 -14.42 -12.36 -12.81
N ILE A 254 -15.52 -12.87 -13.32
CA ILE A 254 -16.16 -12.35 -14.53
C ILE A 254 -17.32 -11.47 -14.09
N ASN A 255 -17.35 -10.20 -14.54
CA ASN A 255 -18.37 -9.20 -14.24
C ASN A 255 -18.54 -8.90 -12.74
N GLN A 256 -17.44 -8.91 -11.96
CA GLN A 256 -17.46 -8.63 -10.52
C GLN A 256 -16.63 -7.39 -10.12
N LEU A 257 -15.83 -6.86 -11.04
CA LEU A 257 -14.96 -5.68 -10.86
C LEU A 257 -15.17 -4.70 -12.01
#